data_5bd3a64dffd64432cf00a5eb4ee42902
#
_entry.id   5bd3a64dffd64432cf00a5eb4ee42902
#
_cell.length_a   1.000
_cell.length_b   1.000
_cell.length_c   1.000
_cell.angle_alpha   90.00
_cell.angle_beta   90.00
_cell.angle_gamma   90.00
#
_symmetry.space_group_name_H-M   'P 1'
#
loop_
_entity.id
_entity.type
_entity.pdbx_description
1 polymer ?
#
loop_
_entity_poly.entity_id
_entity_poly.type
_entity_poly.pdbx_seq_one_letter_code
_entity_poly.pdbx_strand_id
1 'polypeptide(L)'
;MKIKSFIYLIFAIPAFNLFCQAPELLWTKSLGGSESEVGFDVIGTADGGFLTVGYSSSTDGDIEFNAGGIDMFIVKFSSSNEVMFSKTFGGSDDDQSLSAVEAYNGGFIVGGWSTTSDGIIPGNYGLSDAIVLKTDVFGNLEWIKNYGGSNIDGIRSIIRTDDTSYLFTGTSHSNDIDITDHIGPEDKSDIIVGKIDLSGNLVWLNSYGSVGDDYSNQIIKTKDSCYLICGYRKLDFEDYYILKINGDGDLIWEKTFGGSAEDVAYGIDELSSGNIIVCGVSLSEDGDVGYVSGIADNWVILLDSAGNLLWERSYG
;
A
#
# COMPACT_ATOMS: atom_id res chain seq x y z
N MET A 1 39.45 -8.84 -67.89
CA MET A 1 38.23 -8.33 -67.23
C MET A 1 37.88 -9.28 -66.06
N LYS A 2 38.21 -8.92 -64.86
CA LYS A 2 37.95 -9.77 -63.66
C LYS A 2 36.59 -9.39 -63.04
N ILE A 3 35.66 -10.32 -63.11
CA ILE A 3 34.35 -10.18 -62.50
C ILE A 3 34.50 -10.46 -60.97
N LYS A 4 34.26 -9.47 -60.16
CA LYS A 4 34.16 -9.65 -58.71
C LYS A 4 32.75 -10.07 -58.39
N SER A 5 32.57 -11.34 -57.92
CA SER A 5 31.32 -11.82 -57.36
C SER A 5 31.17 -11.29 -55.93
N PHE A 6 30.11 -10.51 -55.67
CA PHE A 6 29.69 -10.14 -54.34
C PHE A 6 28.72 -11.21 -53.83
N ILE A 7 29.12 -11.91 -52.74
CA ILE A 7 28.23 -12.80 -52.00
C ILE A 7 27.50 -11.95 -50.98
N TYR A 8 26.18 -11.75 -51.12
CA TYR A 8 25.32 -11.20 -50.07
C TYR A 8 24.92 -12.32 -49.12
N LEU A 9 25.43 -12.24 -47.88
CA LEU A 9 24.98 -13.10 -46.80
C LEU A 9 23.70 -12.48 -46.21
N ILE A 10 22.54 -13.06 -46.53
CA ILE A 10 21.28 -12.69 -45.92
C ILE A 10 21.18 -13.45 -44.58
N PHE A 11 21.38 -12.76 -43.47
CA PHE A 11 21.02 -13.29 -42.16
C PHE A 11 19.49 -13.24 -42.01
N ALA A 12 18.83 -14.38 -42.15
CA ALA A 12 17.46 -14.55 -41.72
C ALA A 12 17.46 -14.60 -40.16
N ILE A 13 17.10 -13.52 -39.52
CA ILE A 13 16.81 -13.52 -38.08
C ILE A 13 15.47 -14.24 -37.94
N PRO A 14 15.39 -15.40 -37.25
CA PRO A 14 14.10 -16.01 -36.96
C PRO A 14 13.27 -15.03 -36.11
N ALA A 15 12.14 -14.59 -36.63
CA ALA A 15 11.15 -13.87 -35.87
C ALA A 15 10.59 -14.85 -34.82
N PHE A 16 11.08 -14.76 -33.58
CA PHE A 16 10.41 -15.39 -32.46
C PHE A 16 9.09 -14.66 -32.23
N ASN A 17 8.00 -15.24 -32.68
CA ASN A 17 6.68 -14.81 -32.21
C ASN A 17 6.59 -15.19 -30.72
N LEU A 18 6.91 -14.23 -29.86
CA LEU A 18 6.53 -14.31 -28.45
C LEU A 18 5.02 -14.14 -28.38
N PHE A 19 4.31 -15.26 -28.43
CA PHE A 19 2.89 -15.26 -28.06
C PHE A 19 2.82 -15.05 -26.55
N CYS A 20 2.45 -13.86 -26.13
CA CYS A 20 1.98 -13.64 -24.77
C CYS A 20 0.65 -14.38 -24.65
N GLN A 21 0.69 -15.58 -24.09
CA GLN A 21 -0.52 -16.32 -23.77
C GLN A 21 -1.09 -15.73 -22.49
N ALA A 22 -2.37 -15.36 -22.53
CA ALA A 22 -3.05 -14.93 -21.30
C ALA A 22 -2.95 -16.04 -20.24
N PRO A 23 -2.72 -15.69 -18.99
CA PRO A 23 -2.66 -16.69 -17.91
C PRO A 23 -3.96 -17.47 -17.85
N GLU A 24 -3.85 -18.79 -17.68
CA GLU A 24 -5.01 -19.67 -17.50
C GLU A 24 -5.56 -19.51 -16.08
N LEU A 25 -6.86 -19.40 -15.95
CA LEU A 25 -7.53 -19.42 -14.65
C LEU A 25 -7.46 -20.83 -14.07
N LEU A 26 -6.67 -21.04 -13.02
CA LEU A 26 -6.45 -22.34 -12.41
C LEU A 26 -7.54 -22.66 -11.39
N TRP A 27 -8.01 -21.69 -10.62
CA TRP A 27 -9.07 -21.83 -9.62
C TRP A 27 -9.69 -20.48 -9.26
N THR A 28 -10.90 -20.52 -8.72
CA THR A 28 -11.58 -19.39 -8.08
C THR A 28 -12.23 -19.86 -6.79
N LYS A 29 -12.34 -18.96 -5.81
CA LYS A 29 -13.10 -19.17 -4.58
C LYS A 29 -13.73 -17.87 -4.15
N SER A 30 -15.03 -17.91 -3.88
CA SER A 30 -15.75 -16.82 -3.22
C SER A 30 -15.81 -17.12 -1.73
N LEU A 31 -15.60 -16.10 -0.92
CA LEU A 31 -15.73 -16.14 0.53
C LEU A 31 -16.56 -14.94 0.94
N GLY A 32 -17.43 -15.15 1.92
CA GLY A 32 -18.28 -14.09 2.45
C GLY A 32 -19.60 -14.60 2.97
N GLY A 33 -20.51 -13.69 3.19
CA GLY A 33 -21.87 -13.96 3.64
C GLY A 33 -22.93 -13.28 2.76
N SER A 34 -24.01 -12.84 3.38
CA SER A 34 -25.14 -12.23 2.65
C SER A 34 -24.99 -10.75 2.37
N GLU A 35 -24.00 -10.08 2.98
CA GLU A 35 -23.73 -8.65 2.83
C GLU A 35 -22.42 -8.41 2.04
N SER A 36 -21.71 -7.28 2.31
CA SER A 36 -20.52 -6.89 1.53
C SER A 36 -19.22 -7.36 2.16
N GLU A 37 -18.36 -7.97 1.33
CA GLU A 37 -16.95 -8.21 1.62
C GLU A 37 -16.07 -7.57 0.57
N VAL A 38 -14.99 -6.92 1.03
CA VAL A 38 -13.98 -6.31 0.15
C VAL A 38 -12.59 -6.73 0.61
N GLY A 39 -11.79 -7.27 -0.32
CA GLY A 39 -10.37 -7.55 -0.10
C GLY A 39 -9.52 -6.37 -0.59
N PHE A 40 -8.52 -5.96 0.19
CA PHE A 40 -7.61 -4.87 -0.15
C PHE A 40 -6.17 -5.35 -0.40
N ASP A 41 -5.73 -6.37 0.33
CA ASP A 41 -4.36 -6.86 0.21
C ASP A 41 -4.30 -8.39 0.22
N VAL A 42 -3.29 -8.93 -0.45
CA VAL A 42 -2.96 -10.35 -0.47
C VAL A 42 -1.44 -10.53 -0.39
N ILE A 43 -0.98 -11.28 0.60
CA ILE A 43 0.43 -11.58 0.80
C ILE A 43 0.71 -13.07 0.69
N GLY A 44 1.84 -13.44 0.06
CA GLY A 44 2.38 -14.79 0.14
C GLY A 44 2.98 -15.06 1.52
N THR A 45 2.79 -16.27 2.04
CA THR A 45 3.29 -16.67 3.35
C THR A 45 4.37 -17.74 3.26
N ALA A 46 5.25 -17.83 4.25
CA ALA A 46 6.44 -18.72 4.24
C ALA A 46 6.08 -20.21 4.12
N ASP A 47 4.87 -20.60 4.49
CA ASP A 47 4.34 -21.97 4.33
C ASP A 47 3.88 -22.28 2.89
N GLY A 48 4.05 -21.35 1.95
CA GLY A 48 3.64 -21.46 0.55
C GLY A 48 2.16 -21.18 0.30
N GLY A 49 1.42 -20.77 1.32
CA GLY A 49 0.05 -20.29 1.22
C GLY A 49 -0.02 -18.78 1.03
N PHE A 50 -1.17 -18.19 1.32
CA PHE A 50 -1.37 -16.74 1.28
C PHE A 50 -2.38 -16.27 2.32
N LEU A 51 -2.29 -15.01 2.69
CA LEU A 51 -3.25 -14.31 3.53
C LEU A 51 -3.89 -13.18 2.72
N THR A 52 -5.20 -13.00 2.86
CA THR A 52 -5.91 -11.82 2.37
C THR A 52 -6.54 -11.06 3.52
N VAL A 53 -6.60 -9.74 3.39
CA VAL A 53 -7.19 -8.83 4.38
C VAL A 53 -8.13 -7.85 3.71
N GLY A 54 -9.12 -7.37 4.47
CA GLY A 54 -10.13 -6.46 4.00
C GLY A 54 -11.18 -6.17 5.07
N TYR A 55 -12.43 -6.03 4.68
CA TYR A 55 -13.54 -5.93 5.63
C TYR A 55 -14.72 -6.82 5.24
N SER A 56 -15.59 -7.08 6.20
CA SER A 56 -16.90 -7.71 6.02
C SER A 56 -17.97 -6.98 6.81
N SER A 57 -19.18 -6.88 6.24
CA SER A 57 -20.40 -6.46 6.95
C SER A 57 -21.35 -7.62 7.22
N SER A 58 -20.99 -8.85 6.81
CA SER A 58 -21.82 -10.05 7.00
C SER A 58 -21.74 -10.62 8.41
N THR A 59 -22.80 -11.32 8.81
CA THR A 59 -22.90 -12.08 10.07
C THR A 59 -23.20 -13.55 9.83
N ASP A 60 -23.03 -14.03 8.59
CA ASP A 60 -23.32 -15.40 8.17
C ASP A 60 -22.32 -15.88 7.08
N GLY A 61 -22.56 -17.07 6.54
CA GLY A 61 -21.73 -17.66 5.50
C GLY A 61 -20.37 -18.10 6.03
N ASP A 62 -19.29 -17.58 5.43
CA ASP A 62 -17.92 -17.83 5.87
C ASP A 62 -17.48 -16.87 7.01
N ILE A 63 -18.38 -15.97 7.46
CA ILE A 63 -18.16 -15.01 8.52
C ILE A 63 -18.77 -15.52 9.81
N GLU A 64 -17.93 -15.89 10.77
CA GLU A 64 -18.40 -16.45 12.05
C GLU A 64 -19.02 -15.40 12.98
N PHE A 65 -18.52 -14.14 12.88
CA PHE A 65 -18.90 -13.05 13.77
C PHE A 65 -18.60 -11.71 13.13
N ASN A 66 -19.49 -10.73 13.33
CA ASN A 66 -19.29 -9.31 13.07
C ASN A 66 -19.86 -8.56 14.27
N ALA A 67 -19.10 -7.62 14.84
CA ALA A 67 -19.44 -6.91 16.07
C ALA A 67 -20.32 -5.67 15.82
N GLY A 68 -20.32 -5.12 14.61
CA GLY A 68 -21.03 -3.87 14.30
C GLY A 68 -21.05 -3.57 12.81
N GLY A 69 -20.75 -2.37 12.39
CA GLY A 69 -20.75 -1.90 10.99
C GLY A 69 -19.98 -2.79 10.01
N ILE A 70 -18.83 -2.37 9.57
CA ILE A 70 -17.86 -3.25 8.88
C ILE A 70 -16.74 -3.62 9.84
N ASP A 71 -16.37 -4.90 9.90
CA ASP A 71 -15.25 -5.39 10.70
C ASP A 71 -14.07 -5.80 9.81
N MET A 72 -12.83 -5.64 10.30
CA MET A 72 -11.63 -6.16 9.64
C MET A 72 -11.81 -7.65 9.36
N PHE A 73 -11.56 -8.08 8.12
CA PHE A 73 -11.70 -9.45 7.68
C PHE A 73 -10.37 -10.03 7.21
N ILE A 74 -9.96 -11.16 7.78
CA ILE A 74 -8.68 -11.81 7.53
C ILE A 74 -8.90 -13.27 7.21
N VAL A 75 -8.39 -13.72 6.05
CA VAL A 75 -8.48 -15.13 5.62
C VAL A 75 -7.10 -15.67 5.26
N LYS A 76 -6.73 -16.79 5.86
CA LYS A 76 -5.52 -17.54 5.55
C LYS A 76 -5.83 -18.77 4.72
N PHE A 77 -5.10 -18.93 3.63
CA PHE A 77 -5.13 -20.09 2.76
C PHE A 77 -3.84 -20.90 2.86
N SER A 78 -3.96 -22.20 2.76
CA SER A 78 -2.83 -23.12 2.60
C SER A 78 -2.22 -23.05 1.19
N SER A 79 -1.09 -23.71 0.98
CA SER A 79 -0.49 -23.90 -0.36
C SER A 79 -1.33 -24.75 -1.33
N SER A 80 -2.34 -25.46 -0.83
CA SER A 80 -3.35 -26.18 -1.64
C SER A 80 -4.65 -25.38 -1.85
N ASN A 81 -4.66 -24.08 -1.53
CA ASN A 81 -5.79 -23.16 -1.67
C ASN A 81 -6.99 -23.48 -0.75
N GLU A 82 -6.77 -24.22 0.33
CA GLU A 82 -7.80 -24.49 1.34
C GLU A 82 -7.78 -23.39 2.41
N VAL A 83 -8.96 -22.97 2.89
CA VAL A 83 -9.08 -22.01 3.99
C VAL A 83 -8.58 -22.67 5.27
N MET A 84 -7.57 -22.08 5.89
CA MET A 84 -7.04 -22.51 7.18
C MET A 84 -7.79 -21.84 8.33
N PHE A 85 -8.07 -20.56 8.20
CA PHE A 85 -8.93 -19.79 9.08
C PHE A 85 -9.55 -18.58 8.36
N SER A 86 -10.68 -18.14 8.88
CA SER A 86 -11.39 -16.91 8.54
C SER A 86 -11.72 -16.22 9.86
N LYS A 87 -11.33 -14.94 10.02
CA LYS A 87 -11.51 -14.18 11.27
C LYS A 87 -11.92 -12.76 10.98
N THR A 88 -12.77 -12.21 11.85
CA THR A 88 -13.11 -10.79 11.90
C THR A 88 -12.63 -10.16 13.21
N PHE A 89 -12.31 -8.87 13.14
CA PHE A 89 -11.83 -8.09 14.29
C PHE A 89 -12.41 -6.69 14.22
N GLY A 90 -13.11 -6.27 15.27
CA GLY A 90 -13.74 -4.95 15.33
C GLY A 90 -14.55 -4.73 16.60
N GLY A 91 -15.38 -3.70 16.53
CA GLY A 91 -16.33 -3.35 17.59
C GLY A 91 -17.66 -2.89 17.01
N SER A 92 -18.35 -1.93 17.64
CA SER A 92 -19.72 -1.57 17.25
C SER A 92 -19.83 -0.70 16.00
N ASP A 93 -18.75 -0.04 15.58
CA ASP A 93 -18.70 0.86 14.42
C ASP A 93 -17.81 0.27 13.31
N ASP A 94 -17.30 1.10 12.41
CA ASP A 94 -16.56 0.65 11.23
C ASP A 94 -15.07 0.42 11.52
N ASP A 95 -14.57 -0.76 11.13
CA ASP A 95 -13.18 -1.21 11.25
C ASP A 95 -12.70 -1.82 9.93
N GLN A 96 -11.57 -1.37 9.40
CA GLN A 96 -11.11 -1.81 8.10
C GLN A 96 -9.62 -2.16 8.11
N SER A 97 -9.25 -3.34 7.59
CA SER A 97 -7.87 -3.73 7.32
C SER A 97 -7.50 -3.45 5.87
N LEU A 98 -6.34 -2.84 5.64
CA LEU A 98 -5.90 -2.39 4.32
C LEU A 98 -4.60 -3.03 3.85
N SER A 99 -3.74 -3.47 4.77
CA SER A 99 -2.44 -4.07 4.42
C SER A 99 -2.00 -5.04 5.49
N ALA A 100 -1.22 -6.05 5.10
CA ALA A 100 -0.70 -7.06 6.02
C ALA A 100 0.74 -7.46 5.72
N VAL A 101 1.43 -8.01 6.73
CA VAL A 101 2.70 -8.71 6.58
C VAL A 101 2.76 -9.92 7.51
N GLU A 102 3.52 -10.94 7.13
CA GLU A 102 3.86 -12.06 8.02
C GLU A 102 4.78 -11.57 9.14
N ALA A 103 4.44 -11.86 10.39
CA ALA A 103 5.19 -11.39 11.54
C ALA A 103 6.52 -12.15 11.72
N TYR A 104 7.54 -11.50 12.31
CA TYR A 104 8.87 -12.11 12.53
C TYR A 104 8.83 -13.34 13.44
N ASN A 105 7.93 -13.36 14.42
CA ASN A 105 7.75 -14.41 15.39
C ASN A 105 6.56 -15.35 15.09
N GLY A 106 6.12 -15.34 13.83
CA GLY A 106 4.95 -16.08 13.35
C GLY A 106 3.64 -15.32 13.51
N GLY A 107 2.62 -15.74 12.75
CA GLY A 107 1.36 -15.02 12.63
C GLY A 107 1.45 -13.80 11.73
N PHE A 108 0.58 -12.81 11.94
CA PHE A 108 0.38 -11.72 10.98
C PHE A 108 0.24 -10.39 11.69
N ILE A 109 0.83 -9.35 11.09
CA ILE A 109 0.61 -7.95 11.43
C ILE A 109 -0.31 -7.38 10.36
N VAL A 110 -1.38 -6.71 10.78
CA VAL A 110 -2.40 -6.14 9.90
C VAL A 110 -2.62 -4.69 10.29
N GLY A 111 -2.57 -3.81 9.31
CA GLY A 111 -2.77 -2.36 9.46
C GLY A 111 -4.05 -1.88 8.78
N GLY A 112 -4.65 -0.84 9.33
CA GLY A 112 -5.86 -0.23 8.81
C GLY A 112 -6.34 0.97 9.63
N TRP A 113 -7.65 1.13 9.77
CA TRP A 113 -8.26 2.18 10.58
C TRP A 113 -9.52 1.68 11.29
N SER A 114 -9.91 2.40 12.34
CA SER A 114 -11.08 2.10 13.16
C SER A 114 -11.79 3.37 13.60
N THR A 115 -13.12 3.38 13.56
CA THR A 115 -13.96 4.41 14.19
C THR A 115 -14.53 3.94 15.53
N THR A 116 -14.26 2.71 15.91
CA THR A 116 -14.79 2.03 17.08
C THR A 116 -14.05 2.41 18.36
N SER A 117 -14.79 2.52 19.46
CA SER A 117 -14.25 2.76 20.80
C SER A 117 -14.60 1.65 21.83
N ASP A 118 -15.05 0.48 21.36
CA ASP A 118 -15.47 -0.65 22.19
C ASP A 118 -15.02 -2.01 21.60
N GLY A 119 -15.59 -3.10 22.13
CA GLY A 119 -15.27 -4.45 21.67
C GLY A 119 -13.84 -4.83 21.99
N ILE A 120 -13.09 -5.27 20.98
CA ILE A 120 -11.66 -5.60 21.11
C ILE A 120 -10.74 -4.39 20.85
N ILE A 121 -11.28 -3.29 20.36
CA ILE A 121 -10.53 -2.07 20.06
C ILE A 121 -10.20 -1.35 21.37
N PRO A 122 -8.93 -0.96 21.61
CA PRO A 122 -8.52 -0.41 22.92
C PRO A 122 -9.04 1.00 23.20
N GLY A 123 -9.75 1.59 22.28
CA GLY A 123 -10.31 2.94 22.32
C GLY A 123 -10.04 3.68 21.03
N ASN A 124 -10.73 4.82 20.85
CA ASN A 124 -10.54 5.72 19.73
C ASN A 124 -10.25 7.12 20.31
N TYR A 125 -9.21 7.77 19.82
CA TYR A 125 -8.83 9.12 20.26
C TYR A 125 -9.64 10.21 19.56
N GLY A 126 -10.18 9.92 18.36
CA GLY A 126 -10.83 10.91 17.53
C GLY A 126 -12.01 10.41 16.71
N LEU A 127 -12.05 10.81 15.45
CA LEU A 127 -13.07 10.39 14.48
C LEU A 127 -12.75 8.99 13.92
N SER A 128 -11.51 8.75 13.58
CA SER A 128 -10.96 7.42 13.31
C SER A 128 -9.48 7.37 13.66
N ASP A 129 -8.99 6.23 14.09
CA ASP A 129 -7.58 6.02 14.43
C ASP A 129 -6.94 5.00 13.49
N ALA A 130 -5.65 5.20 13.21
CA ALA A 130 -4.79 4.18 12.63
C ALA A 130 -4.68 2.99 13.58
N ILE A 131 -4.90 1.78 13.08
CA ILE A 131 -4.90 0.58 13.90
C ILE A 131 -3.93 -0.47 13.37
N VAL A 132 -3.24 -1.14 14.28
CA VAL A 132 -2.45 -2.35 13.99
C VAL A 132 -2.86 -3.46 14.93
N LEU A 133 -3.16 -4.62 14.38
CA LEU A 133 -3.34 -5.84 15.14
C LEU A 133 -2.29 -6.88 14.80
N LYS A 134 -1.99 -7.75 15.77
CA LYS A 134 -1.16 -8.93 15.59
C LYS A 134 -1.93 -10.18 15.96
N THR A 135 -1.84 -11.19 15.08
CA THR A 135 -2.37 -12.52 15.33
C THR A 135 -1.23 -13.54 15.47
N ASP A 136 -1.53 -14.68 16.09
CA ASP A 136 -0.71 -15.88 15.96
C ASP A 136 -0.89 -16.56 14.58
N VAL A 137 -0.20 -17.69 14.35
CA VAL A 137 -0.28 -18.46 13.08
C VAL A 137 -1.65 -19.10 12.83
N PHE A 138 -2.53 -19.14 13.82
CA PHE A 138 -3.89 -19.67 13.74
C PHE A 138 -4.95 -18.57 13.61
N GLY A 139 -4.53 -17.31 13.51
CA GLY A 139 -5.41 -16.16 13.45
C GLY A 139 -6.00 -15.70 14.80
N ASN A 140 -5.49 -16.18 15.94
CA ASN A 140 -5.92 -15.68 17.23
C ASN A 140 -5.23 -14.35 17.54
N LEU A 141 -6.00 -13.36 18.03
CA LEU A 141 -5.49 -12.05 18.40
C LEU A 141 -4.46 -12.17 19.53
N GLU A 142 -3.26 -11.62 19.33
CA GLU A 142 -2.24 -11.49 20.36
C GLU A 142 -2.25 -10.09 20.99
N TRP A 143 -2.33 -9.05 20.14
CA TRP A 143 -2.49 -7.67 20.58
C TRP A 143 -3.11 -6.81 19.47
N ILE A 144 -3.67 -5.67 19.87
CA ILE A 144 -4.18 -4.61 19.01
C ILE A 144 -3.78 -3.26 19.60
N LYS A 145 -3.41 -2.31 18.74
CA LYS A 145 -2.97 -0.97 19.11
C LYS A 145 -3.56 0.05 18.15
N ASN A 146 -3.95 1.19 18.68
CA ASN A 146 -4.30 2.37 17.89
C ASN A 146 -3.22 3.44 18.01
N TYR A 147 -3.09 4.24 16.97
CA TYR A 147 -2.19 5.37 16.84
C TYR A 147 -2.95 6.49 16.16
N GLY A 148 -2.70 7.73 16.56
CA GLY A 148 -3.39 8.87 15.97
C GLY A 148 -3.60 9.99 16.96
N GLY A 149 -4.58 10.82 16.66
CA GLY A 149 -4.97 11.94 17.48
C GLY A 149 -6.48 12.18 17.49
N SER A 150 -6.90 13.42 17.71
CA SER A 150 -8.33 13.72 17.89
C SER A 150 -9.14 13.81 16.59
N ASN A 151 -8.54 13.53 15.41
CA ASN A 151 -9.20 13.67 14.12
C ASN A 151 -9.23 12.33 13.34
N ILE A 152 -9.04 12.35 12.02
CA ILE A 152 -9.07 11.18 11.14
C ILE A 152 -7.64 10.71 10.89
N ASP A 153 -7.36 9.48 11.28
CA ASP A 153 -6.07 8.83 11.12
C ASP A 153 -6.26 7.42 10.57
N GLY A 154 -5.35 6.96 9.70
CA GLY A 154 -5.46 5.61 9.15
C GLY A 154 -4.19 5.14 8.48
N ILE A 155 -3.94 3.82 8.53
CA ILE A 155 -2.82 3.14 7.87
C ILE A 155 -3.28 2.65 6.49
N ARG A 156 -2.41 2.82 5.48
CA ARG A 156 -2.61 2.34 4.11
C ARG A 156 -1.70 1.16 3.77
N SER A 157 -0.48 1.15 4.29
CA SER A 157 0.49 0.11 3.98
C SER A 157 1.42 -0.15 5.16
N ILE A 158 1.76 -1.42 5.40
CA ILE A 158 2.66 -1.85 6.49
C ILE A 158 3.69 -2.85 5.95
N ILE A 159 4.94 -2.72 6.38
CA ILE A 159 6.04 -3.58 5.97
C ILE A 159 6.92 -4.01 7.15
N ARG A 160 7.73 -5.07 6.93
CA ARG A 160 8.80 -5.45 7.84
C ARG A 160 10.08 -4.66 7.55
N THR A 161 10.84 -4.35 8.60
CA THR A 161 12.17 -3.71 8.52
C THR A 161 13.29 -4.74 8.72
N ASP A 162 14.57 -4.36 8.56
CA ASP A 162 15.71 -5.26 8.81
C ASP A 162 16.02 -5.45 10.30
N ASP A 163 15.62 -4.50 11.14
CA ASP A 163 15.90 -4.46 12.57
C ASP A 163 14.82 -5.10 13.44
N THR A 164 14.03 -6.00 12.84
CA THR A 164 12.93 -6.71 13.53
C THR A 164 11.85 -5.78 14.10
N SER A 165 11.52 -4.72 13.38
CA SER A 165 10.40 -3.83 13.65
C SER A 165 9.45 -3.78 12.43
N TYR A 166 8.41 -2.98 12.51
CA TYR A 166 7.48 -2.74 11.39
C TYR A 166 7.43 -1.25 11.12
N LEU A 167 7.32 -0.90 9.84
CA LEU A 167 6.99 0.45 9.39
C LEU A 167 5.62 0.44 8.74
N PHE A 168 4.82 1.44 9.06
CA PHE A 168 3.58 1.72 8.36
C PHE A 168 3.58 3.12 7.78
N THR A 169 2.83 3.33 6.71
CA THR A 169 2.46 4.64 6.20
C THR A 169 0.96 4.78 6.15
N GLY A 170 0.49 6.00 6.28
CA GLY A 170 -0.93 6.32 6.25
C GLY A 170 -1.16 7.81 6.09
N THR A 171 -2.33 8.26 6.48
CA THR A 171 -2.76 9.65 6.40
C THR A 171 -3.32 10.10 7.74
N SER A 172 -3.04 11.33 8.11
CA SER A 172 -3.53 11.94 9.34
C SER A 172 -4.04 13.36 9.13
N HIS A 173 -5.12 13.70 9.84
CA HIS A 173 -5.64 15.06 10.01
C HIS A 173 -5.43 15.57 11.44
N SER A 174 -4.69 14.85 12.25
CA SER A 174 -4.48 15.16 13.67
C SER A 174 -3.22 15.98 13.90
N ASN A 175 -3.22 16.75 14.98
CA ASN A 175 -2.06 17.51 15.45
C ASN A 175 -1.93 17.44 16.99
N ASP A 176 -2.21 16.25 17.54
CA ASP A 176 -2.15 16.00 18.97
C ASP A 176 -1.92 14.51 19.26
N ILE A 177 -1.77 14.16 20.53
CA ILE A 177 -1.57 12.79 21.06
C ILE A 177 -0.30 12.17 20.49
N ASP A 178 -0.40 11.28 19.48
CA ASP A 178 0.75 10.63 18.85
C ASP A 178 1.32 11.46 17.68
N ILE A 179 0.55 12.40 17.13
CA ILE A 179 0.89 13.20 15.94
C ILE A 179 1.09 14.65 16.37
N THR A 180 2.34 15.06 16.49
CA THR A 180 2.70 16.38 17.05
C THR A 180 3.49 17.28 16.09
N ASP A 181 3.67 16.84 14.87
CA ASP A 181 4.47 17.51 13.83
C ASP A 181 3.69 17.71 12.52
N HIS A 182 2.35 17.83 12.61
CA HIS A 182 1.46 18.12 11.49
C HIS A 182 1.89 19.38 10.74
N ILE A 183 1.84 19.33 9.41
CA ILE A 183 2.33 20.37 8.51
C ILE A 183 1.13 21.10 7.88
N GLY A 184 1.07 22.41 8.07
CA GLY A 184 0.03 23.24 7.44
C GLY A 184 -1.21 23.45 8.30
N PRO A 185 -2.38 23.78 7.68
CA PRO A 185 -3.65 24.02 8.38
C PRO A 185 -4.24 22.73 8.95
N GLU A 186 -4.93 22.83 10.10
CA GLU A 186 -5.55 21.70 10.81
C GLU A 186 -6.68 20.98 10.03
N ASP A 187 -7.21 21.60 8.95
CA ASP A 187 -8.21 20.99 8.07
C ASP A 187 -7.61 20.21 6.90
N LYS A 188 -6.29 20.10 6.84
CA LYS A 188 -5.53 19.38 5.83
C LYS A 188 -4.98 18.08 6.36
N SER A 189 -4.62 17.19 5.44
CA SER A 189 -4.04 15.89 5.76
C SER A 189 -2.55 15.85 5.44
N ASP A 190 -1.80 15.12 6.28
CA ASP A 190 -0.40 14.78 6.04
C ASP A 190 -0.22 13.27 5.89
N ILE A 191 0.81 12.88 5.14
CA ILE A 191 1.34 11.52 5.20
C ILE A 191 1.96 11.30 6.57
N ILE A 192 1.56 10.23 7.25
CA ILE A 192 2.25 9.74 8.43
C ILE A 192 3.06 8.50 8.11
N VAL A 193 4.25 8.39 8.70
CA VAL A 193 5.03 7.15 8.73
C VAL A 193 5.39 6.85 10.18
N GLY A 194 5.04 5.65 10.63
CA GLY A 194 5.30 5.21 11.99
C GLY A 194 6.13 3.92 12.03
N LYS A 195 7.06 3.86 12.99
CA LYS A 195 7.84 2.65 13.31
C LYS A 195 7.37 2.09 14.64
N ILE A 196 7.07 0.80 14.65
CA ILE A 196 6.66 0.07 15.86
C ILE A 196 7.56 -1.14 16.11
N ASP A 197 7.73 -1.47 17.39
CA ASP A 197 8.45 -2.67 17.81
C ASP A 197 7.58 -3.95 17.66
N LEU A 198 8.13 -5.11 18.00
CA LEU A 198 7.42 -6.41 17.92
C LEU A 198 6.19 -6.50 18.84
N SER A 199 6.09 -5.63 19.84
CA SER A 199 4.97 -5.55 20.78
C SER A 199 3.94 -4.49 20.40
N GLY A 200 4.13 -3.82 19.26
CA GLY A 200 3.27 -2.72 18.81
C GLY A 200 3.52 -1.40 19.54
N ASN A 201 4.62 -1.23 20.26
CA ASN A 201 4.92 0.06 20.86
C ASN A 201 5.53 0.98 19.82
N LEU A 202 5.07 2.23 19.79
CA LEU A 202 5.59 3.26 18.90
C LEU A 202 7.05 3.57 19.24
N VAL A 203 7.92 3.46 18.24
CA VAL A 203 9.34 3.85 18.33
C VAL A 203 9.49 5.31 17.90
N TRP A 204 8.89 5.67 16.77
CA TRP A 204 8.71 7.03 16.29
C TRP A 204 7.53 7.10 15.32
N LEU A 205 6.96 8.29 15.15
CA LEU A 205 5.93 8.62 14.17
C LEU A 205 6.21 10.04 13.70
N ASN A 206 6.34 10.22 12.40
CA ASN A 206 6.64 11.49 11.77
C ASN A 206 5.60 11.82 10.70
N SER A 207 5.31 13.11 10.53
CA SER A 207 4.49 13.66 9.46
C SER A 207 5.36 14.13 8.29
N TYR A 208 4.85 13.95 7.07
CA TYR A 208 5.46 14.41 5.83
C TYR A 208 4.36 14.99 4.94
N GLY A 209 4.62 16.13 4.35
CA GLY A 209 3.59 16.75 3.53
C GLY A 209 3.88 18.21 3.22
N SER A 210 2.80 18.96 3.02
CA SER A 210 2.81 20.35 2.61
C SER A 210 1.74 21.16 3.34
N VAL A 211 1.38 22.34 2.80
CA VAL A 211 0.22 23.11 3.27
C VAL A 211 -1.11 22.63 2.66
N GLY A 212 -1.07 21.67 1.75
CA GLY A 212 -2.23 21.05 1.12
C GLY A 212 -2.58 19.70 1.75
N ASP A 213 -3.43 18.94 1.06
CA ASP A 213 -3.71 17.56 1.46
C ASP A 213 -2.67 16.62 0.86
N ASP A 214 -2.05 15.80 1.70
CA ASP A 214 -1.05 14.81 1.30
C ASP A 214 -1.48 13.42 1.77
N TYR A 215 -1.48 12.44 0.85
CA TYR A 215 -1.95 11.08 1.10
C TYR A 215 -0.90 10.06 0.66
N SER A 216 -0.67 9.01 1.46
CA SER A 216 0.13 7.86 1.07
C SER A 216 -0.74 6.67 0.66
N ASN A 217 -0.24 5.86 -0.28
CA ASN A 217 -0.87 4.61 -0.71
C ASN A 217 0.00 3.39 -0.43
N GLN A 218 1.31 3.47 -0.63
CA GLN A 218 2.22 2.34 -0.42
C GLN A 218 3.57 2.76 0.14
N ILE A 219 4.14 1.91 0.98
CA ILE A 219 5.53 1.98 1.44
C ILE A 219 6.26 0.70 1.03
N ILE A 220 7.50 0.83 0.55
CA ILE A 220 8.39 -0.29 0.29
C ILE A 220 9.76 -0.04 0.92
N LYS A 221 10.48 -1.13 1.16
CA LYS A 221 11.88 -1.09 1.54
C LYS A 221 12.77 -1.16 0.30
N THR A 222 13.83 -0.35 0.27
CA THR A 222 14.84 -0.35 -0.79
C THR A 222 16.08 -1.16 -0.42
N LYS A 223 16.91 -1.50 -1.42
CA LYS A 223 18.15 -2.29 -1.26
C LYS A 223 19.22 -1.59 -0.43
N ASP A 224 19.19 -0.26 -0.39
CA ASP A 224 20.08 0.57 0.42
C ASP A 224 19.57 0.76 1.87
N SER A 225 18.60 -0.06 2.31
CA SER A 225 17.98 -0.02 3.65
C SER A 225 17.25 1.28 3.96
N CYS A 226 16.84 2.00 2.92
CA CYS A 226 15.90 3.13 3.00
C CYS A 226 14.48 2.68 2.69
N TYR A 227 13.54 3.61 2.65
CA TYR A 227 12.14 3.36 2.36
C TYR A 227 11.63 4.36 1.34
N LEU A 228 10.79 3.90 0.43
CA LEU A 228 10.06 4.72 -0.53
C LEU A 228 8.58 4.68 -0.20
N ILE A 229 7.96 5.84 -0.22
CA ILE A 229 6.53 6.01 -0.03
C ILE A 229 5.99 6.69 -1.29
N CYS A 230 4.87 6.22 -1.82
CA CYS A 230 4.14 6.89 -2.89
C CYS A 230 2.70 7.18 -2.48
N GLY A 231 2.15 8.20 -3.12
CA GLY A 231 0.80 8.65 -2.96
C GLY A 231 0.55 9.89 -3.80
N TYR A 232 -0.14 10.88 -3.27
CA TYR A 232 -0.33 12.14 -3.93
C TYR A 232 -0.26 13.33 -2.97
N ARG A 233 0.09 14.49 -3.53
CA ARG A 233 0.06 15.80 -2.89
C ARG A 233 -0.94 16.67 -3.62
N LYS A 234 -1.80 17.36 -2.88
CA LYS A 234 -2.79 18.28 -3.43
C LYS A 234 -2.52 19.71 -2.98
N LEU A 235 -1.92 20.49 -3.86
CA LEU A 235 -1.83 21.96 -3.71
C LEU A 235 -2.97 22.63 -4.51
N ASP A 236 -2.87 22.64 -5.84
CA ASP A 236 -3.93 23.07 -6.75
C ASP A 236 -4.66 21.85 -7.32
N PHE A 237 -3.89 20.84 -7.76
CA PHE A 237 -4.33 19.53 -8.23
C PHE A 237 -3.61 18.43 -7.45
N GLU A 238 -4.09 17.21 -7.57
CA GLU A 238 -3.44 16.02 -7.02
C GLU A 238 -2.31 15.60 -7.96
N ASP A 239 -1.07 15.60 -7.49
CA ASP A 239 0.11 15.14 -8.24
C ASP A 239 0.72 13.92 -7.54
N TYR A 240 1.36 13.00 -8.28
CA TYR A 240 2.18 11.96 -7.67
C TYR A 240 3.14 12.57 -6.67
N TYR A 241 3.12 12.07 -5.45
CA TYR A 241 4.06 12.47 -4.41
C TYR A 241 4.85 11.27 -3.93
N ILE A 242 6.18 11.38 -4.02
CA ILE A 242 7.11 10.29 -3.71
C ILE A 242 8.13 10.78 -2.70
N LEU A 243 8.27 10.02 -1.61
CA LEU A 243 9.21 10.28 -0.53
C LEU A 243 10.25 9.16 -0.47
N LYS A 244 11.50 9.51 -0.17
CA LYS A 244 12.52 8.57 0.30
C LYS A 244 12.98 8.99 1.68
N ILE A 245 12.92 8.05 2.64
CA ILE A 245 13.35 8.25 4.02
C ILE A 245 14.38 7.19 4.42
N ASN A 246 15.19 7.48 5.44
CA ASN A 246 16.09 6.50 6.07
C ASN A 246 15.38 5.69 7.16
N GLY A 247 16.10 4.78 7.84
CA GLY A 247 15.58 3.92 8.91
C GLY A 247 15.18 4.63 10.20
N ASP A 248 15.63 5.88 10.37
CA ASP A 248 15.33 6.73 11.53
C ASP A 248 14.16 7.70 11.24
N GLY A 249 13.63 7.67 10.01
CA GLY A 249 12.53 8.53 9.58
C GLY A 249 13.00 9.86 8.98
N ASP A 250 14.32 10.12 8.81
CA ASP A 250 14.76 11.36 8.19
C ASP A 250 14.47 11.37 6.69
N LEU A 251 13.90 12.46 6.19
CA LEU A 251 13.66 12.67 4.77
C LEU A 251 14.98 12.80 4.01
N ILE A 252 15.19 11.94 3.00
CA ILE A 252 16.35 11.98 2.11
C ILE A 252 16.04 12.87 0.89
N TRP A 253 14.90 12.62 0.25
CA TRP A 253 14.37 13.45 -0.81
C TRP A 253 12.86 13.25 -0.97
N GLU A 254 12.22 14.25 -1.57
CA GLU A 254 10.83 14.20 -2.02
C GLU A 254 10.72 14.66 -3.47
N LYS A 255 9.73 14.16 -4.21
CA LYS A 255 9.45 14.49 -5.59
C LYS A 255 7.96 14.52 -5.86
N THR A 256 7.56 15.43 -6.73
CA THR A 256 6.19 15.55 -7.23
C THR A 256 6.22 15.45 -8.76
N PHE A 257 5.29 14.69 -9.34
CA PHE A 257 5.15 14.54 -10.79
C PHE A 257 3.66 14.59 -11.16
N GLY A 258 3.34 15.32 -12.21
CA GLY A 258 1.97 15.46 -12.69
C GLY A 258 1.80 16.61 -13.66
N GLY A 259 0.57 17.10 -13.77
CA GLY A 259 0.22 18.20 -14.66
C GLY A 259 -0.91 19.08 -14.09
N SER A 260 -1.83 19.53 -14.95
CA SER A 260 -2.89 20.47 -14.54
C SER A 260 -4.21 19.80 -14.16
N ALA A 261 -4.22 18.48 -13.92
CA ALA A 261 -5.36 17.71 -13.44
C ALA A 261 -4.93 16.73 -12.35
N GLU A 262 -5.79 15.77 -11.97
CA GLU A 262 -5.53 14.82 -10.89
C GLU A 262 -4.60 13.69 -11.36
N ASP A 263 -3.51 13.47 -10.62
CA ASP A 263 -2.52 12.42 -10.84
C ASP A 263 -2.25 11.70 -9.49
N VAL A 264 -2.58 10.41 -9.40
CA VAL A 264 -2.52 9.65 -8.14
C VAL A 264 -1.66 8.41 -8.29
N ALA A 265 -0.56 8.32 -7.53
CA ALA A 265 0.30 7.15 -7.46
C ALA A 265 -0.28 6.11 -6.49
N TYR A 266 -0.50 4.89 -6.97
CA TYR A 266 -1.01 3.78 -6.15
C TYR A 266 0.05 2.74 -5.82
N GLY A 267 1.07 2.56 -6.67
CA GLY A 267 2.08 1.53 -6.52
C GLY A 267 3.48 2.02 -6.82
N ILE A 268 4.45 1.51 -6.05
CA ILE A 268 5.88 1.81 -6.20
C ILE A 268 6.71 0.56 -5.98
N ASP A 269 7.79 0.36 -6.76
CA ASP A 269 8.75 -0.72 -6.55
C ASP A 269 10.16 -0.29 -6.98
N GLU A 270 11.17 -0.93 -6.38
CA GLU A 270 12.57 -0.77 -6.76
C GLU A 270 13.04 -1.92 -7.64
N LEU A 271 13.37 -1.62 -8.89
CA LEU A 271 13.86 -2.59 -9.86
C LEU A 271 15.25 -3.16 -9.47
N SER A 272 15.64 -4.27 -10.09
CA SER A 272 16.97 -4.86 -9.87
C SER A 272 18.14 -3.92 -10.19
N SER A 273 17.92 -2.95 -11.09
CA SER A 273 18.88 -1.89 -11.44
C SER A 273 19.08 -0.81 -10.37
N GLY A 274 18.20 -0.73 -9.37
CA GLY A 274 18.13 0.38 -8.41
C GLY A 274 17.26 1.55 -8.90
N ASN A 275 16.69 1.47 -10.09
CA ASN A 275 15.69 2.42 -10.56
C ASN A 275 14.36 2.17 -9.86
N ILE A 276 13.53 3.20 -9.78
CA ILE A 276 12.24 3.17 -9.10
C ILE A 276 11.15 3.26 -10.16
N ILE A 277 10.20 2.33 -10.12
CA ILE A 277 9.01 2.36 -10.96
C ILE A 277 7.81 2.76 -10.10
N VAL A 278 7.00 3.69 -10.60
CA VAL A 278 5.77 4.15 -9.93
C VAL A 278 4.63 4.06 -10.93
N CYS A 279 3.47 3.62 -10.47
CA CYS A 279 2.28 3.50 -11.30
C CYS A 279 1.03 3.99 -10.56
N GLY A 280 0.08 4.46 -11.35
CA GLY A 280 -1.19 4.95 -10.83
C GLY A 280 -2.08 5.46 -11.96
N VAL A 281 -2.87 6.47 -11.71
CA VAL A 281 -3.76 7.09 -12.66
C VAL A 281 -3.35 8.53 -12.94
N SER A 282 -3.57 9.00 -14.16
CA SER A 282 -3.43 10.40 -14.55
C SER A 282 -4.64 10.87 -15.36
N LEU A 283 -5.10 12.08 -15.06
CA LEU A 283 -6.10 12.83 -15.81
C LEU A 283 -5.49 14.04 -16.52
N SER A 284 -4.17 14.24 -16.39
CA SER A 284 -3.45 15.38 -16.97
C SER A 284 -3.07 15.13 -18.44
N GLU A 285 -3.11 16.21 -19.24
CA GLU A 285 -2.67 16.22 -20.66
C GLU A 285 -1.42 17.11 -20.85
N ASP A 286 -0.75 17.49 -19.75
CA ASP A 286 0.40 18.40 -19.76
C ASP A 286 1.36 18.13 -18.59
N GLY A 287 2.34 19.00 -18.37
CA GLY A 287 3.34 18.87 -17.32
C GLY A 287 4.31 17.73 -17.59
N ASP A 288 4.43 16.82 -16.64
CA ASP A 288 5.26 15.61 -16.74
C ASP A 288 4.55 14.47 -17.52
N VAL A 289 3.25 14.62 -17.80
CA VAL A 289 2.43 13.63 -18.50
C VAL A 289 2.45 13.89 -19.99
N GLY A 290 2.90 12.92 -20.79
CA GLY A 290 3.09 13.12 -22.22
C GLY A 290 1.80 13.10 -23.03
N TYR A 291 0.93 12.10 -22.84
CA TYR A 291 -0.32 11.95 -23.58
C TYR A 291 -1.28 11.02 -22.83
N VAL A 292 -2.51 11.46 -22.68
CA VAL A 292 -3.63 10.68 -22.13
C VAL A 292 -4.66 10.43 -23.22
N SER A 293 -5.14 9.19 -23.31
CA SER A 293 -6.17 8.79 -24.28
C SER A 293 -7.53 8.71 -23.58
N GLY A 294 -8.33 9.75 -23.70
CA GLY A 294 -9.65 9.78 -23.05
C GLY A 294 -9.70 10.64 -21.79
N ILE A 295 -10.35 10.16 -20.72
CA ILE A 295 -10.57 10.92 -19.49
C ILE A 295 -9.48 10.64 -18.45
N ALA A 296 -9.03 9.38 -18.35
CA ALA A 296 -8.03 8.92 -17.40
C ALA A 296 -7.28 7.71 -17.94
N ASP A 297 -5.97 7.69 -17.78
CA ASP A 297 -5.10 6.58 -18.17
C ASP A 297 -4.31 6.05 -16.99
N ASN A 298 -3.85 4.79 -17.08
CA ASN A 298 -2.81 4.31 -16.19
C ASN A 298 -1.49 5.00 -16.55
N TRP A 299 -0.91 5.73 -15.61
CA TRP A 299 0.35 6.44 -15.80
C TRP A 299 1.48 5.72 -15.08
N VAL A 300 2.57 5.49 -15.79
CA VAL A 300 3.77 4.80 -15.28
C VAL A 300 4.98 5.70 -15.49
N ILE A 301 5.73 5.93 -14.41
CA ILE A 301 6.99 6.66 -14.45
C ILE A 301 8.15 5.78 -13.98
N LEU A 302 9.32 5.97 -14.58
CA LEU A 302 10.58 5.39 -14.13
C LEU A 302 11.51 6.50 -13.67
N LEU A 303 12.02 6.35 -12.44
CA LEU A 303 12.97 7.27 -11.84
C LEU A 303 14.34 6.58 -11.66
N ASP A 304 15.40 7.36 -11.60
CA ASP A 304 16.67 6.89 -11.05
C ASP A 304 16.62 6.79 -9.51
N SER A 305 17.68 6.27 -8.89
CA SER A 305 17.75 6.12 -7.42
C SER A 305 17.73 7.44 -6.65
N ALA A 306 18.00 8.57 -7.32
CA ALA A 306 17.94 9.93 -6.77
C ALA A 306 16.57 10.59 -6.98
N GLY A 307 15.60 9.88 -7.56
CA GLY A 307 14.26 10.37 -7.84
C GLY A 307 14.14 11.25 -9.08
N ASN A 308 15.11 11.23 -10.01
CA ASN A 308 14.99 11.97 -11.26
C ASN A 308 14.24 11.15 -12.31
N LEU A 309 13.30 11.79 -13.01
CA LEU A 309 12.51 11.17 -14.07
C LEU A 309 13.39 10.71 -15.24
N LEU A 310 13.33 9.42 -15.57
CA LEU A 310 14.02 8.83 -16.72
C LEU A 310 13.10 8.69 -17.92
N TRP A 311 11.87 8.24 -17.71
CA TRP A 311 10.80 8.18 -18.70
C TRP A 311 9.43 8.12 -18.03
N GLU A 312 8.41 8.45 -18.78
CA GLU A 312 7.00 8.28 -18.42
C GLU A 312 6.22 7.62 -19.57
N ARG A 313 5.09 6.99 -19.26
CA ARG A 313 4.13 6.46 -20.24
C ARG A 313 2.73 6.34 -19.68
N SER A 314 1.77 6.74 -20.51
CA SER A 314 0.34 6.52 -20.28
C SER A 314 -0.16 5.31 -21.06
N TYR A 315 -1.10 4.58 -20.48
CA TYR A 315 -1.75 3.40 -21.03
C TYR A 315 -3.25 3.47 -20.77
N GLY A 316 -4.08 3.58 -21.85
CA GLY A 316 -5.52 3.62 -21.83
C GLY A 316 -6.15 3.46 -23.21
#